data_16ae1956824d8d1257b92bd5063d30fe
#
_entry.id   16ae1956824d8d1257b92bd5063d30fe
#
_cell.length_a   1.000
_cell.length_b   1.000
_cell.length_c   1.000
_cell.angle_alpha   90.00
_cell.angle_beta   90.00
_cell.angle_gamma   90.00
#
_symmetry.space_group_name_H-M   'P 1'
#
loop_
_entity.id
_entity.type
_entity.pdbx_description
1 polymer ?
#
loop_
_entity_poly.entity_id
_entity_poly.type
_entity_poly.pdbx_seq_one_letter_code
_entity_poly.pdbx_strand_id
1 'polypeptide(L)'
;MSRRRTLKPEEEQLWHDVARTIRPLSEAALARLRKAKPLPVVETVAAPVMGHADPIAQPKPHFTAFRLGEKARPLRSAAHIAPTLAEALAQAPLQMDARKHAKMTRGKLEPEARIDLHGMTMAEAHPELIRFILNAQTAGLRLVLVITGKGKPAADHGPIPTRTGVLRHQVPHWLRMAPLGPAVLQVTESHLKHGGGGAYYVYLRRK
;
A
#
# COMPACT_ATOMS: atom_id res chain seq x y z
N MET A 1 -13.73 21.02 -26.58
CA MET A 1 -13.48 20.13 -27.75
C MET A 1 -12.03 19.68 -27.71
N SER A 2 -11.79 18.41 -27.37
CA SER A 2 -10.45 17.84 -27.27
C SER A 2 -9.90 17.58 -28.68
N ARG A 3 -8.81 18.24 -29.07
CA ARG A 3 -8.10 17.98 -30.33
C ARG A 3 -7.48 16.58 -30.26
N ARG A 4 -7.89 15.67 -31.10
CA ARG A 4 -7.26 14.37 -31.27
C ARG A 4 -5.83 14.57 -31.77
N ARG A 5 -4.83 14.14 -31.01
CA ARG A 5 -3.43 14.14 -31.40
C ARG A 5 -3.24 13.14 -32.55
N THR A 6 -2.70 13.59 -33.70
CA THR A 6 -2.25 12.69 -34.75
C THR A 6 -0.92 12.06 -34.36
N LEU A 7 -0.77 10.78 -34.64
CA LEU A 7 0.46 10.03 -34.40
C LEU A 7 1.59 10.54 -35.31
N LYS A 8 2.81 10.55 -34.81
CA LYS A 8 4.00 10.85 -35.62
C LYS A 8 4.36 9.60 -36.44
N PRO A 9 5.02 9.76 -37.60
CA PRO A 9 5.39 8.61 -38.45
C PRO A 9 6.29 7.59 -37.75
N GLU A 10 7.11 8.02 -36.79
CA GLU A 10 7.95 7.15 -35.96
C GLU A 10 7.10 6.32 -34.98
N GLU A 11 6.02 6.89 -34.44
CA GLU A 11 5.07 6.21 -33.55
C GLU A 11 4.25 5.15 -34.32
N GLU A 12 3.93 5.42 -35.59
CA GLU A 12 3.27 4.46 -36.50
C GLU A 12 4.17 3.28 -36.84
N GLN A 13 5.44 3.51 -37.13
CA GLN A 13 6.41 2.44 -37.40
C GLN A 13 6.57 1.54 -36.18
N LEU A 14 6.73 2.13 -35.00
CA LEU A 14 6.85 1.39 -33.75
C LEU A 14 5.59 0.55 -33.46
N TRP A 15 4.41 1.11 -33.77
CA TRP A 15 3.15 0.39 -33.65
C TRP A 15 3.05 -0.81 -34.60
N HIS A 16 3.49 -0.65 -35.83
CA HIS A 16 3.53 -1.74 -36.81
C HIS A 16 4.49 -2.87 -36.40
N ASP A 17 5.64 -2.53 -35.84
CA ASP A 17 6.61 -3.53 -35.35
C ASP A 17 6.05 -4.31 -34.15
N VAL A 18 5.40 -3.63 -33.21
CA VAL A 18 4.72 -4.29 -32.09
C VAL A 18 3.56 -5.16 -32.59
N ALA A 19 2.76 -4.66 -33.54
CA ALA A 19 1.64 -5.42 -34.10
C ALA A 19 2.07 -6.70 -34.83
N ARG A 20 3.27 -6.74 -35.41
CA ARG A 20 3.85 -7.95 -36.05
C ARG A 20 4.23 -9.02 -35.00
N THR A 21 4.52 -8.64 -33.78
CA THR A 21 4.90 -9.60 -32.73
C THR A 21 3.70 -10.26 -32.05
N ILE A 22 2.49 -9.70 -32.22
CA ILE A 22 1.26 -10.22 -31.64
C ILE A 22 0.67 -11.28 -32.55
N ARG A 23 0.46 -12.50 -32.06
CA ARG A 23 -0.36 -13.52 -32.73
C ARG A 23 -1.84 -13.12 -32.60
N PRO A 24 -2.54 -12.80 -33.71
CA PRO A 24 -3.97 -12.56 -33.65
C PRO A 24 -4.71 -13.81 -33.16
N LEU A 25 -5.73 -13.64 -32.34
CA LEU A 25 -6.59 -14.74 -31.93
C LEU A 25 -7.22 -15.35 -33.22
N SER A 26 -7.14 -16.67 -33.35
CA SER A 26 -7.79 -17.37 -34.44
C SER A 26 -9.29 -17.13 -34.43
N GLU A 27 -9.93 -17.08 -35.62
CA GLU A 27 -11.39 -16.91 -35.75
C GLU A 27 -12.18 -17.94 -34.91
N ALA A 28 -11.62 -19.16 -34.77
CA ALA A 28 -12.22 -20.17 -33.91
C ALA A 28 -12.19 -19.81 -32.43
N ALA A 29 -11.18 -19.09 -31.94
CA ALA A 29 -11.12 -18.57 -30.56
C ALA A 29 -12.09 -17.40 -30.34
N LEU A 30 -12.22 -16.51 -31.32
CA LEU A 30 -13.20 -15.42 -31.32
C LEU A 30 -14.64 -15.96 -31.36
N ALA A 31 -14.92 -17.00 -32.14
CA ALA A 31 -16.22 -17.64 -32.18
C ALA A 31 -16.58 -18.32 -30.85
N ARG A 32 -15.61 -18.89 -30.13
CA ARG A 32 -15.82 -19.46 -28.79
C ARG A 32 -16.15 -18.36 -27.76
N LEU A 33 -15.48 -17.21 -27.81
CA LEU A 33 -15.78 -16.07 -26.95
C LEU A 33 -17.17 -15.47 -27.22
N ARG A 34 -17.60 -15.43 -28.48
CA ARG A 34 -18.95 -14.96 -28.87
C ARG A 34 -20.06 -15.97 -28.49
N LYS A 35 -19.76 -17.26 -28.38
CA LYS A 35 -20.66 -18.33 -27.96
C LYS A 35 -20.65 -18.56 -26.44
N ALA A 36 -19.80 -17.89 -25.69
CA ALA A 36 -19.84 -17.93 -24.22
C ALA A 36 -21.19 -17.38 -23.76
N LYS A 37 -22.06 -18.31 -23.35
CA LYS A 37 -23.38 -18.03 -22.79
C LYS A 37 -23.20 -17.12 -21.58
N PRO A 38 -23.98 -16.03 -21.44
CA PRO A 38 -23.94 -15.25 -20.22
C PRO A 38 -24.23 -16.15 -19.03
N LEU A 39 -23.50 -15.95 -17.96
CA LEU A 39 -23.66 -16.69 -16.70
C LEU A 39 -25.14 -16.67 -16.30
N PRO A 40 -25.72 -17.81 -15.87
CA PRO A 40 -27.10 -17.84 -15.45
C PRO A 40 -27.32 -16.89 -14.30
N VAL A 41 -28.20 -15.92 -14.49
CA VAL A 41 -28.79 -15.14 -13.41
C VAL A 41 -29.49 -16.16 -12.52
N VAL A 42 -29.13 -16.22 -11.25
CA VAL A 42 -29.78 -17.07 -10.26
C VAL A 42 -31.26 -16.63 -10.17
N GLU A 43 -32.12 -17.33 -10.88
CA GLU A 43 -33.57 -17.20 -10.66
C GLU A 43 -33.88 -17.79 -9.29
N THR A 44 -34.32 -16.92 -8.42
CA THR A 44 -34.96 -17.31 -7.15
C THR A 44 -36.16 -18.20 -7.47
N VAL A 45 -36.06 -19.47 -7.08
CA VAL A 45 -37.14 -20.46 -7.23
C VAL A 45 -38.36 -19.99 -6.42
N ALA A 46 -39.38 -19.50 -7.12
CA ALA A 46 -40.67 -19.24 -6.53
C ALA A 46 -41.40 -20.58 -6.36
N ALA A 47 -41.78 -20.89 -5.12
CA ALA A 47 -42.61 -22.05 -4.80
C ALA A 47 -44.00 -21.96 -5.50
N PRO A 48 -44.58 -23.09 -5.88
CA PRO A 48 -45.91 -23.09 -6.55
C PRO A 48 -47.03 -22.77 -5.55
N VAL A 49 -47.70 -21.66 -5.75
CA VAL A 49 -48.95 -21.37 -5.05
C VAL A 49 -50.10 -21.75 -5.97
N MET A 50 -50.81 -22.85 -5.63
CA MET A 50 -52.14 -23.13 -6.17
C MET A 50 -53.14 -22.11 -5.59
N GLY A 51 -53.90 -21.48 -6.45
CA GLY A 51 -55.05 -20.66 -6.04
C GLY A 51 -55.48 -19.71 -7.15
N HIS A 52 -56.52 -20.07 -7.87
CA HIS A 52 -57.25 -19.16 -8.76
C HIS A 52 -57.88 -18.05 -7.91
N ALA A 53 -57.39 -16.84 -8.08
CA ALA A 53 -58.07 -15.62 -7.65
C ALA A 53 -57.96 -14.61 -8.80
N ASP A 54 -59.08 -13.94 -9.09
CA ASP A 54 -59.26 -12.97 -10.15
C ASP A 54 -58.13 -11.92 -10.22
N PRO A 55 -57.84 -11.37 -11.41
CA PRO A 55 -56.80 -10.38 -11.56
C PRO A 55 -57.19 -9.07 -10.89
N ILE A 56 -56.88 -8.91 -9.63
CA ILE A 56 -56.90 -7.61 -8.97
C ILE A 56 -55.94 -6.71 -9.71
N ALA A 57 -56.45 -5.68 -10.36
CA ALA A 57 -55.69 -4.68 -11.08
C ALA A 57 -54.63 -4.10 -10.12
N GLN A 58 -53.36 -4.52 -10.30
CA GLN A 58 -52.23 -3.98 -9.53
C GLN A 58 -52.11 -2.50 -9.86
N PRO A 59 -52.09 -1.60 -8.88
CA PRO A 59 -51.90 -0.19 -9.15
C PRO A 59 -50.52 -0.04 -9.79
N LYS A 60 -50.49 0.57 -10.99
CA LYS A 60 -49.21 0.88 -11.67
C LYS A 60 -48.36 1.72 -10.74
N PRO A 61 -47.11 1.34 -10.48
CA PRO A 61 -46.22 2.13 -9.62
C PRO A 61 -46.05 3.53 -10.23
N HIS A 62 -46.52 4.53 -9.52
CA HIS A 62 -46.28 5.93 -9.87
C HIS A 62 -44.80 6.27 -9.60
N PHE A 63 -43.99 6.22 -10.63
CA PHE A 63 -42.63 6.76 -10.57
C PHE A 63 -42.72 8.28 -10.67
N THR A 64 -42.51 8.98 -9.57
CA THR A 64 -42.24 10.42 -9.64
C THR A 64 -40.95 10.64 -10.42
N ALA A 65 -41.00 11.54 -11.41
CA ALA A 65 -39.82 11.90 -12.17
C ALA A 65 -38.70 12.32 -11.19
N PHE A 66 -37.58 11.62 -11.21
CA PHE A 66 -36.41 11.93 -10.39
C PHE A 66 -35.26 12.34 -11.27
N ARG A 67 -34.46 13.33 -10.82
CA ARG A 67 -33.20 13.67 -11.44
C ARG A 67 -32.10 12.78 -10.87
N LEU A 68 -31.30 12.19 -11.74
CA LEU A 68 -30.13 11.44 -11.32
C LEU A 68 -29.26 12.34 -10.42
N GLY A 69 -29.07 11.90 -9.16
CA GLY A 69 -28.29 12.66 -8.18
C GLY A 69 -29.09 13.57 -7.24
N GLU A 70 -30.42 13.76 -7.44
CA GLU A 70 -31.24 14.69 -6.63
C GLU A 70 -31.29 14.35 -5.13
N LYS A 71 -31.18 13.08 -4.76
CA LYS A 71 -31.10 12.60 -3.39
C LYS A 71 -29.73 11.99 -3.04
N ALA A 72 -28.74 12.16 -3.91
CA ALA A 72 -27.37 11.81 -3.54
C ALA A 72 -26.95 12.76 -2.42
N ARG A 73 -27.17 12.37 -1.17
CA ARG A 73 -26.35 12.89 -0.09
C ARG A 73 -24.91 12.78 -0.59
N PRO A 74 -24.11 13.87 -0.57
CA PRO A 74 -22.70 13.69 -0.74
C PRO A 74 -22.30 12.68 0.36
N LEU A 75 -22.12 11.42 -0.01
CA LEU A 75 -21.29 10.55 0.79
C LEU A 75 -20.00 11.33 0.84
N ARG A 76 -19.78 12.05 1.94
CA ARG A 76 -18.43 12.30 2.41
C ARG A 76 -17.91 10.88 2.68
N SER A 77 -17.53 10.22 1.61
CA SER A 77 -16.52 9.20 1.66
C SER A 77 -15.39 9.95 2.34
N ALA A 78 -15.29 9.83 3.65
CA ALA A 78 -14.05 9.99 4.32
C ALA A 78 -13.21 8.93 3.61
N ALA A 79 -12.53 9.36 2.53
CA ALA A 79 -11.52 8.54 1.91
C ALA A 79 -10.59 8.24 3.08
N HIS A 80 -10.70 7.02 3.63
CA HIS A 80 -9.75 6.51 4.59
C HIS A 80 -8.45 6.36 3.83
N ILE A 81 -7.79 7.51 3.62
CA ILE A 81 -6.42 7.52 3.13
C ILE A 81 -5.66 6.77 4.21
N ALA A 82 -5.09 5.64 3.83
CA ALA A 82 -4.26 4.86 4.75
C ALA A 82 -3.25 5.80 5.41
N PRO A 83 -3.10 5.76 6.74
CA PRO A 83 -2.23 6.69 7.45
C PRO A 83 -0.81 6.57 6.89
N THR A 84 -0.12 7.67 6.79
CA THR A 84 1.30 7.66 6.42
C THR A 84 2.08 6.82 7.42
N LEU A 85 3.25 6.31 7.01
CA LEU A 85 4.10 5.50 7.91
C LEU A 85 4.43 6.25 9.20
N ALA A 86 4.69 7.56 9.12
CA ALA A 86 4.97 8.40 10.28
C ALA A 86 3.77 8.46 11.23
N GLU A 87 2.56 8.65 10.69
CA GLU A 87 1.31 8.64 11.47
C GLU A 87 1.04 7.26 12.08
N ALA A 88 1.23 6.19 11.32
CA ALA A 88 1.07 4.82 11.82
C ALA A 88 2.06 4.48 12.95
N LEU A 89 3.29 5.01 12.89
CA LEU A 89 4.27 4.87 13.96
C LEU A 89 3.93 5.74 15.18
N ALA A 90 3.41 6.95 14.96
CA ALA A 90 3.00 7.87 16.03
C ALA A 90 1.73 7.39 16.76
N GLN A 91 0.81 6.73 16.05
CA GLN A 91 -0.41 6.15 16.60
C GLN A 91 -0.19 4.78 17.26
N ALA A 92 0.99 4.17 17.06
CA ALA A 92 1.30 2.88 17.67
C ALA A 92 1.26 3.00 19.21
N PRO A 93 0.69 2.01 19.92
CA PRO A 93 0.62 2.04 21.37
C PRO A 93 2.02 2.15 21.98
N LEU A 94 2.14 3.04 22.96
CA LEU A 94 3.40 3.28 23.65
C LEU A 94 3.70 2.10 24.58
N GLN A 95 4.79 1.37 24.34
CA GLN A 95 5.23 0.23 25.14
C GLN A 95 6.38 0.56 26.10
N MET A 96 6.80 1.82 26.15
CA MET A 96 7.90 2.28 27.01
C MET A 96 7.45 3.44 27.90
N ASP A 97 8.28 3.81 28.87
CA ASP A 97 8.03 4.97 29.74
C ASP A 97 7.86 6.25 28.94
N ALA A 98 6.76 6.98 29.20
CA ALA A 98 6.39 8.18 28.45
C ALA A 98 7.45 9.29 28.54
N ARG A 99 8.13 9.45 29.69
CA ARG A 99 9.18 10.45 29.86
C ARG A 99 10.42 10.11 29.04
N LYS A 100 10.78 8.82 28.99
CA LYS A 100 11.89 8.34 28.15
C LYS A 100 11.55 8.48 26.68
N HIS A 101 10.34 8.11 26.27
CA HIS A 101 9.87 8.30 24.91
C HIS A 101 9.94 9.78 24.49
N ALA A 102 9.44 10.70 25.33
CA ALA A 102 9.50 12.13 25.05
C ALA A 102 10.94 12.68 24.97
N LYS A 103 11.90 12.15 25.75
CA LYS A 103 13.32 12.50 25.62
C LYS A 103 13.91 11.97 24.32
N MET A 104 13.57 10.75 23.94
CA MET A 104 14.03 10.09 22.71
C MET A 104 13.52 10.85 21.46
N THR A 105 12.22 11.13 21.36
CA THR A 105 11.64 11.84 20.22
C THR A 105 12.15 13.26 20.05
N ARG A 106 12.52 13.93 21.17
CA ARG A 106 13.16 15.25 21.16
C ARG A 106 14.67 15.21 20.86
N GLY A 107 15.25 14.03 20.58
CA GLY A 107 16.67 13.88 20.32
C GLY A 107 17.59 14.13 21.51
N LYS A 108 17.03 14.09 22.76
CA LYS A 108 17.79 14.27 24.00
C LYS A 108 18.46 13.01 24.51
N LEU A 109 18.11 11.85 23.95
CA LEU A 109 18.79 10.58 24.21
C LEU A 109 19.69 10.29 23.02
N GLU A 110 20.96 9.98 23.29
CA GLU A 110 21.89 9.57 22.27
C GLU A 110 21.75 8.07 22.01
N PRO A 111 21.73 7.64 20.75
CA PRO A 111 21.78 6.22 20.42
C PRO A 111 23.10 5.62 20.83
N GLU A 112 23.04 4.46 21.49
CA GLU A 112 24.20 3.70 21.95
C GLU A 112 24.95 3.00 20.79
N ALA A 113 24.21 2.67 19.72
CA ALA A 113 24.75 2.15 18.48
C ALA A 113 23.94 2.63 17.28
N ARG A 114 24.54 2.55 16.08
CA ARG A 114 23.88 2.92 14.82
C ARG A 114 24.26 1.97 13.71
N ILE A 115 23.31 1.75 12.81
CA ILE A 115 23.53 1.06 11.55
C ILE A 115 23.04 1.96 10.41
N ASP A 116 23.79 1.95 9.31
CA ASP A 116 23.44 2.68 8.11
C ASP A 116 23.14 1.69 6.97
N LEU A 117 21.90 1.69 6.52
CA LEU A 117 21.38 0.82 5.46
C LEU A 117 21.13 1.61 4.16
N HIS A 118 21.47 2.92 4.12
CA HIS A 118 21.21 3.72 2.92
C HIS A 118 21.99 3.17 1.72
N GLY A 119 21.35 3.13 0.57
CA GLY A 119 21.96 2.60 -0.65
C GLY A 119 21.98 1.07 -0.76
N MET A 120 21.66 0.33 0.29
CA MET A 120 21.54 -1.12 0.23
C MET A 120 20.24 -1.56 -0.46
N THR A 121 20.28 -2.72 -1.10
CA THR A 121 19.09 -3.43 -1.55
C THR A 121 18.33 -4.04 -0.37
N MET A 122 17.07 -4.42 -0.56
CA MET A 122 16.30 -5.11 0.50
C MET A 122 16.93 -6.43 0.92
N ALA A 123 17.53 -7.16 -0.04
CA ALA A 123 18.16 -8.45 0.19
C ALA A 123 19.42 -8.33 1.07
N GLU A 124 20.15 -7.23 0.96
CA GLU A 124 21.34 -6.94 1.77
C GLU A 124 20.97 -6.33 3.13
N ALA A 125 20.04 -5.38 3.13
CA ALA A 125 19.68 -4.65 4.34
C ALA A 125 18.98 -5.53 5.39
N HIS A 126 18.16 -6.49 4.97
CA HIS A 126 17.39 -7.32 5.88
C HIS A 126 18.26 -8.21 6.79
N PRO A 127 19.21 -9.03 6.29
CA PRO A 127 20.08 -9.83 7.15
C PRO A 127 21.01 -8.95 8.01
N GLU A 128 21.50 -7.82 7.48
CA GLU A 128 22.30 -6.88 8.25
C GLU A 128 21.54 -6.28 9.44
N LEU A 129 20.29 -5.89 9.20
CA LEU A 129 19.41 -5.38 10.26
C LEU A 129 19.19 -6.43 11.35
N ILE A 130 18.89 -7.68 10.96
CA ILE A 130 18.66 -8.78 11.92
C ILE A 130 19.92 -8.97 12.79
N ARG A 131 21.08 -9.10 12.16
CA ARG A 131 22.35 -9.28 12.85
C ARG A 131 22.62 -8.14 13.82
N PHE A 132 22.45 -6.90 13.37
CA PHE A 132 22.69 -5.71 14.18
C PHE A 132 21.77 -5.66 15.42
N ILE A 133 20.47 -5.83 15.26
CA ILE A 133 19.50 -5.72 16.36
C ILE A 133 19.70 -6.81 17.39
N LEU A 134 19.92 -8.07 16.97
CA LEU A 134 20.15 -9.18 17.90
C LEU A 134 21.47 -9.04 18.65
N ASN A 135 22.53 -8.58 17.99
CA ASN A 135 23.81 -8.29 18.63
C ASN A 135 23.68 -7.14 19.63
N ALA A 136 23.01 -6.05 19.26
CA ALA A 136 22.74 -4.92 20.14
C ALA A 136 21.95 -5.34 21.40
N GLN A 137 20.94 -6.17 21.24
CA GLN A 137 20.18 -6.71 22.37
C GLN A 137 21.05 -7.60 23.26
N THR A 138 21.89 -8.46 22.68
CA THR A 138 22.80 -9.33 23.42
C THR A 138 23.84 -8.53 24.17
N ALA A 139 24.33 -7.43 23.59
CA ALA A 139 25.24 -6.47 24.23
C ALA A 139 24.55 -5.62 25.33
N GLY A 140 23.23 -5.77 25.53
CA GLY A 140 22.48 -5.02 26.55
C GLY A 140 22.15 -3.58 26.18
N LEU A 141 22.37 -3.18 24.92
CA LEU A 141 22.05 -1.84 24.43
C LEU A 141 20.53 -1.60 24.47
N ARG A 142 20.14 -0.35 24.71
CA ARG A 142 18.72 0.01 24.86
C ARG A 142 18.20 0.85 23.72
N LEU A 143 18.98 1.78 23.23
CA LEU A 143 18.57 2.69 22.17
C LEU A 143 19.55 2.60 21.00
N VAL A 144 19.05 2.15 19.87
CA VAL A 144 19.86 2.09 18.63
C VAL A 144 19.19 2.91 17.52
N LEU A 145 20.00 3.39 16.59
CA LEU A 145 19.59 4.18 15.44
C LEU A 145 19.74 3.34 14.16
N VAL A 146 18.67 3.26 13.38
CA VAL A 146 18.68 2.61 12.06
C VAL A 146 18.47 3.68 10.99
N ILE A 147 19.44 3.90 10.14
CA ILE A 147 19.40 4.89 9.06
C ILE A 147 19.06 4.18 7.76
N THR A 148 17.98 4.62 7.11
CA THR A 148 17.48 4.04 5.84
C THR A 148 17.64 4.99 4.66
N GLY A 149 17.95 6.25 4.97
CA GLY A 149 17.91 7.33 4.00
C GLY A 149 16.50 7.81 3.68
N LYS A 150 16.40 8.99 3.10
CA LYS A 150 15.11 9.61 2.72
C LYS A 150 14.54 9.08 1.41
N GLY A 151 15.36 8.34 0.62
CA GLY A 151 15.02 7.96 -0.74
C GLY A 151 15.10 9.20 -1.64
N LYS A 152 16.22 9.43 -2.31
CA LYS A 152 16.28 10.42 -3.39
C LYS A 152 15.42 9.91 -4.54
N PRO A 153 14.60 10.75 -5.21
CA PRO A 153 14.06 10.36 -6.49
C PRO A 153 15.28 10.08 -7.40
N ALA A 154 15.50 8.81 -7.73
CA ALA A 154 16.41 8.49 -8.81
C ALA A 154 15.87 9.22 -10.04
N ALA A 155 16.72 9.89 -10.79
CA ALA A 155 16.39 10.34 -12.13
C ALA A 155 16.12 9.07 -12.94
N ASP A 156 14.85 8.66 -12.93
CA ASP A 156 14.42 7.40 -13.49
C ASP A 156 14.31 7.59 -14.99
N HIS A 157 15.31 7.09 -15.71
CA HIS A 157 15.34 7.10 -17.17
C HIS A 157 14.73 5.81 -17.73
N GLY A 158 14.10 4.98 -16.88
CA GLY A 158 13.48 3.71 -17.26
C GLY A 158 11.97 3.79 -17.44
N PRO A 159 11.37 2.90 -18.26
CA PRO A 159 9.93 2.82 -18.47
C PRO A 159 9.17 2.32 -17.22
N ILE A 160 9.84 1.80 -16.21
CA ILE A 160 9.27 1.28 -14.97
C ILE A 160 9.73 2.17 -13.81
N PRO A 161 8.83 2.92 -13.14
CA PRO A 161 9.22 3.77 -12.02
C PRO A 161 9.74 2.92 -10.85
N THR A 162 10.99 3.14 -10.47
CA THR A 162 11.58 2.51 -9.29
C THR A 162 11.06 3.20 -8.03
N ARG A 163 10.51 2.41 -7.10
CA ARG A 163 9.99 2.96 -5.83
C ARG A 163 11.15 3.47 -4.99
N THR A 164 11.24 4.79 -4.84
CA THR A 164 12.22 5.42 -3.96
C THR A 164 11.84 5.23 -2.48
N GLY A 165 12.86 5.08 -1.63
CA GLY A 165 12.64 4.98 -0.18
C GLY A 165 12.05 3.65 0.29
N VAL A 166 12.25 2.55 -0.43
CA VAL A 166 11.73 1.23 -0.08
C VAL A 166 12.15 0.82 1.33
N LEU A 167 13.41 0.99 1.70
CA LEU A 167 13.91 0.66 3.04
C LEU A 167 13.22 1.46 4.14
N ARG A 168 12.88 2.72 3.88
CA ARG A 168 12.14 3.56 4.82
C ARG A 168 10.80 2.92 5.20
N HIS A 169 10.12 2.29 4.27
CA HIS A 169 8.84 1.62 4.53
C HIS A 169 9.00 0.20 5.07
N GLN A 170 10.01 -0.53 4.62
CA GLN A 170 10.20 -1.93 4.98
C GLN A 170 10.81 -2.13 6.38
N VAL A 171 11.79 -1.31 6.76
CA VAL A 171 12.49 -1.44 8.04
C VAL A 171 11.54 -1.43 9.25
N PRO A 172 10.58 -0.51 9.41
CA PRO A 172 9.63 -0.57 10.51
C PRO A 172 8.74 -1.82 10.51
N HIS A 173 8.47 -2.37 9.34
CA HIS A 173 7.74 -3.62 9.19
C HIS A 173 8.58 -4.80 9.69
N TRP A 174 9.82 -4.92 9.22
CA TRP A 174 10.74 -5.98 9.65
C TRP A 174 11.00 -5.97 11.15
N LEU A 175 11.12 -4.78 11.75
CA LEU A 175 11.34 -4.62 13.20
C LEU A 175 10.16 -5.13 14.05
N ARG A 176 8.96 -5.26 13.47
CA ARG A 176 7.79 -5.81 14.15
C ARG A 176 7.59 -7.31 13.93
N MET A 177 8.24 -7.87 12.92
CA MET A 177 8.13 -9.29 12.56
C MET A 177 9.19 -10.13 13.27
N ALA A 178 8.96 -11.44 13.32
CA ALA A 178 10.00 -12.38 13.73
C ALA A 178 11.17 -12.37 12.73
N PRO A 179 12.42 -12.47 13.19
CA PRO A 179 12.86 -12.72 14.57
C PRO A 179 13.03 -11.45 15.44
N LEU A 180 12.83 -10.23 14.88
CA LEU A 180 13.14 -8.97 15.57
C LEU A 180 12.06 -8.49 16.54
N GLY A 181 10.78 -8.79 16.28
CA GLY A 181 9.66 -8.35 17.12
C GLY A 181 9.83 -8.62 18.62
N PRO A 182 10.27 -9.81 19.03
CA PRO A 182 10.53 -10.11 20.44
C PRO A 182 11.63 -9.23 21.06
N ALA A 183 12.63 -8.81 20.27
CA ALA A 183 13.75 -7.99 20.73
C ALA A 183 13.42 -6.50 20.81
N VAL A 184 12.47 -6.05 20.01
CA VAL A 184 12.11 -4.64 19.87
C VAL A 184 10.95 -4.28 20.81
N LEU A 185 11.08 -3.20 21.56
CA LEU A 185 10.03 -2.65 22.43
C LEU A 185 9.26 -1.53 21.75
N GLN A 186 9.97 -0.58 21.14
CA GLN A 186 9.36 0.60 20.50
C GLN A 186 10.15 1.00 19.27
N VAL A 187 9.47 1.40 18.22
CA VAL A 187 10.04 2.00 17.00
C VAL A 187 9.43 3.38 16.82
N THR A 188 10.25 4.38 16.57
CA THR A 188 9.80 5.77 16.38
C THR A 188 10.69 6.44 15.35
N GLU A 189 10.13 7.35 14.56
CA GLU A 189 10.93 8.18 13.66
C GLU A 189 11.95 9.00 14.45
N SER A 190 13.17 9.15 13.92
CA SER A 190 14.21 9.85 14.63
C SER A 190 14.02 11.36 14.59
N HIS A 191 14.63 12.07 15.55
CA HIS A 191 14.69 13.53 15.54
C HIS A 191 15.53 14.02 14.34
N LEU A 192 15.27 15.24 13.87
CA LEU A 192 16.00 15.86 12.76
C LEU A 192 17.53 15.83 12.95
N LYS A 193 18.01 15.98 14.18
CA LYS A 193 19.44 15.86 14.56
C LYS A 193 20.05 14.51 14.18
N HIS A 194 19.26 13.45 14.14
CA HIS A 194 19.70 12.07 13.88
C HIS A 194 19.15 11.50 12.56
N GLY A 195 18.71 12.37 11.62
CA GLY A 195 18.29 11.98 10.28
C GLY A 195 16.80 12.19 9.97
N GLY A 196 15.96 12.45 10.98
CA GLY A 196 14.52 12.71 10.79
C GLY A 196 13.84 11.54 10.12
N GLY A 197 12.94 11.80 9.14
CA GLY A 197 12.18 10.78 8.42
C GLY A 197 12.98 9.77 7.59
N GLY A 198 14.32 9.88 7.57
CA GLY A 198 15.20 8.90 6.96
C GLY A 198 15.87 7.97 7.95
N ALA A 199 15.51 8.01 9.23
CA ALA A 199 16.10 7.14 10.26
C ALA A 199 15.08 6.85 11.37
N TYR A 200 15.31 5.77 12.11
CA TYR A 200 14.43 5.29 13.17
C TYR A 200 15.19 5.04 14.45
N TYR A 201 14.61 5.48 15.57
CA TYR A 201 15.00 5.01 16.88
C TYR A 201 14.35 3.66 17.15
N VAL A 202 15.14 2.70 17.55
CA VAL A 202 14.68 1.38 17.96
C VAL A 202 15.07 1.18 19.42
N TYR A 203 14.04 1.10 20.28
CA TYR A 203 14.25 0.84 21.70
C TYR A 203 14.09 -0.65 21.96
N LEU A 204 15.11 -1.27 22.55
CA LEU A 204 15.22 -2.71 22.71
C LEU A 204 14.70 -3.17 24.08
N ARG A 205 14.15 -4.38 24.10
CA ARG A 205 13.75 -5.08 25.35
C ARG A 205 15.00 -5.54 26.08
N ARG A 206 14.91 -5.56 27.40
CA ARG A 206 15.91 -6.28 28.20
C ARG A 206 15.77 -7.78 27.92
N LYS A 207 16.89 -8.46 27.89
CA LYS A 207 16.93 -9.92 27.90
C LYS A 207 16.57 -10.43 29.29
#